data_e04e739a6c634121b4e4b3607aae1632
#
_entry.id   e04e739a6c634121b4e4b3607aae1632
#
_cell.length_a   1.000
_cell.length_b   1.000
_cell.length_c   1.000
_cell.angle_alpha   90.00
_cell.angle_beta   90.00
_cell.angle_gamma   90.00
#
_symmetry.space_group_name_H-M   'P 1'
#
loop_
_entity.id
_entity.type
_entity.pdbx_description
1 polymer ?
#
loop_
_entity_poly.entity_id
_entity_poly.type
_entity_poly.pdbx_seq_one_letter_code
_entity_poly.pdbx_strand_id
1 'polypeptide(L)'
;MDLLKKEYTGITYISGPLLFVENAKDLAYGAIVDIKDGTGRVRGGQVIEVSEEYAVIQVFEETTGLDLATTSVSLVEDVARLGVSKEMLGRRFNGIGKHLHQVGYGDRIRWEMMLVQVYRLAVQASQACFQLPMKIG
;
A
#
# COMPACT_ATOMS: atom_id res chain seq x y z
N MET A 1 -6.31 -12.54 -18.19
CA MET A 1 -5.43 -13.73 -18.14
C MET A 1 -4.23 -13.38 -17.27
N ASP A 2 -4.40 -13.54 -15.94
CA ASP A 2 -3.30 -13.30 -14.98
C ASP A 2 -2.35 -14.49 -14.97
N LEU A 3 -1.56 -14.59 -16.02
CA LEU A 3 -0.48 -15.55 -16.12
C LEU A 3 0.70 -14.97 -15.34
N LEU A 4 0.95 -15.49 -14.14
CA LEU A 4 2.13 -15.30 -13.30
C LEU A 4 2.01 -14.28 -12.14
N LYS A 5 0.93 -14.34 -11.37
CA LYS A 5 0.98 -13.79 -10.03
C LYS A 5 1.88 -14.70 -9.19
N LYS A 6 3.15 -14.30 -9.04
CA LYS A 6 4.11 -15.09 -8.26
C LYS A 6 3.71 -15.04 -6.79
N GLU A 7 3.48 -16.21 -6.21
CA GLU A 7 3.18 -16.35 -4.78
C GLU A 7 4.44 -16.76 -4.02
N TYR A 8 4.68 -16.09 -2.91
CA TYR A 8 5.77 -16.37 -1.99
C TYR A 8 5.17 -17.00 -0.72
N THR A 9 5.59 -18.22 -0.40
CA THR A 9 5.11 -18.98 0.76
C THR A 9 6.16 -19.12 1.88
N GLY A 10 7.35 -18.59 1.68
CA GLY A 10 8.46 -18.66 2.62
C GLY A 10 8.38 -17.63 3.74
N ILE A 11 7.27 -17.58 4.49
CA ILE A 11 7.13 -16.66 5.61
C ILE A 11 7.83 -17.25 6.82
N THR A 12 8.83 -16.54 7.33
CA THR A 12 9.69 -17.02 8.41
C THR A 12 9.28 -16.48 9.77
N TYR A 13 8.85 -15.23 9.81
CA TYR A 13 8.58 -14.56 11.07
C TYR A 13 7.54 -13.45 10.92
N ILE A 14 6.72 -13.27 11.97
CA ILE A 14 5.74 -12.20 12.08
C ILE A 14 5.98 -11.46 13.39
N SER A 15 6.19 -10.16 13.33
CA SER A 15 6.40 -9.31 14.51
C SER A 15 5.56 -8.03 14.43
N GLY A 16 4.49 -7.99 15.20
CA GLY A 16 3.55 -6.87 15.14
C GLY A 16 3.01 -6.69 13.70
N PRO A 17 3.15 -5.51 13.09
CA PRO A 17 2.70 -5.28 11.72
C PRO A 17 3.68 -5.76 10.65
N LEU A 18 4.81 -6.37 11.03
CA LEU A 18 5.87 -6.78 10.11
C LEU A 18 5.83 -8.26 9.81
N LEU A 19 5.95 -8.58 8.53
CA LEU A 19 6.03 -9.92 7.98
C LEU A 19 7.38 -10.11 7.28
N PHE A 20 8.10 -11.16 7.62
CA PHE A 20 9.39 -11.51 7.02
C PHE A 20 9.22 -12.67 6.06
N VAL A 21 9.64 -12.47 4.81
CA VAL A 21 9.49 -13.44 3.73
C VAL A 21 10.86 -13.77 3.16
N GLU A 22 11.24 -15.05 3.17
CA GLU A 22 12.48 -15.54 2.55
C GLU A 22 12.32 -15.75 1.03
N ASN A 23 13.44 -15.75 0.35
CA ASN A 23 13.52 -16.00 -1.10
C ASN A 23 12.67 -15.03 -1.95
N ALA A 24 12.45 -13.81 -1.46
CA ALA A 24 11.64 -12.79 -2.11
C ALA A 24 12.48 -11.76 -2.91
N LYS A 25 13.53 -12.22 -3.60
CA LYS A 25 14.51 -11.39 -4.34
C LYS A 25 13.90 -10.52 -5.45
N ASP A 26 12.74 -10.92 -5.94
CA ASP A 26 12.07 -10.19 -7.04
C ASP A 26 11.12 -9.10 -6.50
N LEU A 27 10.95 -8.99 -5.18
CA LEU A 27 10.19 -7.91 -4.59
C LEU A 27 11.04 -6.64 -4.57
N ALA A 28 10.47 -5.54 -5.03
CA ALA A 28 11.12 -4.24 -4.98
C ALA A 28 10.72 -3.47 -3.70
N TYR A 29 11.62 -2.63 -3.21
CA TYR A 29 11.29 -1.67 -2.15
C TYR A 29 10.10 -0.79 -2.57
N GLY A 30 9.12 -0.64 -1.70
CA GLY A 30 7.91 0.14 -1.96
C GLY A 30 6.80 -0.61 -2.71
N ALA A 31 7.06 -1.84 -3.17
CA ALA A 31 6.07 -2.66 -3.84
C ALA A 31 4.86 -2.96 -2.95
N ILE A 32 3.68 -3.03 -3.57
CA ILE A 32 2.43 -3.38 -2.90
C ILE A 32 2.17 -4.87 -3.10
N VAL A 33 1.83 -5.52 -2.02
CA VAL A 33 1.58 -6.95 -1.97
C VAL A 33 0.24 -7.27 -1.33
N ASP A 34 -0.37 -8.35 -1.78
CA ASP A 34 -1.50 -9.01 -1.14
C ASP A 34 -0.99 -10.17 -0.27
N ILE A 35 -1.42 -10.20 0.96
CA ILE A 35 -1.12 -11.24 1.95
C ILE A 35 -2.39 -12.04 2.18
N LYS A 36 -2.40 -13.28 1.73
CA LYS A 36 -3.54 -14.19 1.86
C LYS A 36 -3.28 -15.18 2.97
N ASP A 37 -4.18 -15.23 3.95
CA ASP A 37 -4.14 -16.23 5.02
C ASP A 37 -4.77 -17.57 4.60
N GLY A 38 -4.59 -18.60 5.44
CA GLY A 38 -5.15 -19.94 5.20
C GLY A 38 -6.67 -20.00 5.14
N THR A 39 -7.38 -18.95 5.57
CA THR A 39 -8.85 -18.85 5.48
C THR A 39 -9.30 -18.18 4.18
N GLY A 40 -8.36 -17.68 3.36
CA GLY A 40 -8.61 -16.97 2.12
C GLY A 40 -8.86 -15.47 2.29
N ARG A 41 -8.73 -14.93 3.50
CA ARG A 41 -8.80 -13.48 3.74
C ARG A 41 -7.52 -12.82 3.20
N VAL A 42 -7.71 -11.74 2.46
CA VAL A 42 -6.62 -10.97 1.85
C VAL A 42 -6.41 -9.67 2.61
N ARG A 43 -5.16 -9.38 2.95
CA ARG A 43 -4.71 -8.12 3.57
C ARG A 43 -3.70 -7.45 2.66
N GLY A 44 -3.69 -6.13 2.66
CA GLY A 44 -2.69 -5.36 1.92
C GLY A 44 -1.40 -5.16 2.72
N GLY A 45 -0.29 -5.06 2.02
CA GLY A 45 1.00 -4.73 2.62
C GLY A 45 1.92 -4.00 1.65
N GLN A 46 2.98 -3.43 2.20
CA GLN A 46 4.03 -2.76 1.43
C GLN A 46 5.40 -3.29 1.83
N VAL A 47 6.24 -3.53 0.85
CA VAL A 47 7.65 -3.91 1.05
C VAL A 47 8.42 -2.70 1.55
N ILE A 48 8.96 -2.76 2.76
CA ILE A 48 9.71 -1.68 3.40
C ILE A 48 11.21 -1.93 3.47
N GLU A 49 11.63 -3.18 3.26
CA GLU A 49 13.05 -3.55 3.23
C GLU A 49 13.23 -4.77 2.31
N VAL A 50 14.30 -4.78 1.55
CA VAL A 50 14.71 -5.93 0.72
C VAL A 50 16.18 -6.20 0.94
N SER A 51 16.50 -7.45 1.25
CA SER A 51 17.83 -7.99 1.43
C SER A 51 18.06 -9.15 0.45
N GLU A 52 19.27 -9.67 0.39
CA GLU A 52 19.56 -10.84 -0.44
C GLU A 52 18.84 -12.10 0.02
N GLU A 53 18.51 -12.21 1.29
CA GLU A 53 17.93 -13.39 1.90
C GLU A 53 16.45 -13.25 2.21
N TYR A 54 15.99 -12.05 2.55
CA TYR A 54 14.62 -11.80 2.98
C TYR A 54 14.09 -10.44 2.49
N ALA A 55 12.76 -10.31 2.46
CA ALA A 55 12.06 -9.05 2.35
C ALA A 55 11.21 -8.83 3.61
N VAL A 56 11.11 -7.58 4.06
CA VAL A 56 10.25 -7.15 5.15
C VAL A 56 9.04 -6.43 4.57
N ILE A 57 7.87 -6.89 4.95
CA ILE A 57 6.59 -6.34 4.49
C ILE A 57 5.86 -5.75 5.69
N GLN A 58 5.46 -4.50 5.58
CA GLN A 58 4.54 -3.88 6.53
C GLN A 58 3.11 -4.18 6.13
N VAL A 59 2.38 -4.87 6.99
CA VAL A 59 0.95 -5.18 6.78
C VAL A 59 0.12 -3.97 7.19
N PHE A 60 -0.84 -3.57 6.36
CA PHE A 60 -1.68 -2.39 6.62
C PHE A 60 -2.80 -2.66 7.63
N GLU A 61 -3.14 -3.91 7.82
CA GLU A 61 -4.20 -4.38 8.68
C GLU A 61 -3.64 -5.20 9.85
N GLU A 62 -4.50 -5.70 10.72
CA GLU A 62 -4.06 -6.55 11.83
C GLU A 62 -3.46 -7.88 11.32
N THR A 63 -2.33 -8.26 11.90
CA THR A 63 -1.66 -9.54 11.62
C THR A 63 -2.22 -10.71 12.41
N THR A 64 -3.21 -10.45 13.29
CA THR A 64 -3.88 -11.48 14.08
C THR A 64 -4.48 -12.58 13.20
N GLY A 65 -4.14 -13.83 13.47
CA GLY A 65 -4.63 -14.98 12.71
C GLY A 65 -3.84 -15.33 11.45
N LEU A 66 -2.72 -14.65 11.19
CA LEU A 66 -1.75 -15.09 10.19
C LEU A 66 -0.95 -16.26 10.74
N ASP A 67 -0.88 -17.34 9.95
CA ASP A 67 -0.08 -18.51 10.24
C ASP A 67 1.08 -18.61 9.23
N LEU A 68 2.28 -18.83 9.71
CA LEU A 68 3.49 -18.93 8.89
C LEU A 68 3.39 -20.01 7.80
N ALA A 69 2.68 -21.11 8.08
CA ALA A 69 2.59 -22.24 7.18
C ALA A 69 1.56 -22.08 6.06
N THR A 70 0.50 -21.31 6.31
CA THR A 70 -0.65 -21.20 5.39
C THR A 70 -0.79 -19.85 4.73
N THR A 71 0.01 -18.87 5.16
CA THR A 71 -0.02 -17.53 4.59
C THR A 71 0.83 -17.45 3.33
N SER A 72 0.31 -16.82 2.29
CA SER A 72 1.04 -16.53 1.05
C SER A 72 1.05 -15.04 0.75
N VAL A 73 2.11 -14.59 0.09
CA VAL A 73 2.28 -13.21 -0.35
C VAL A 73 2.35 -13.16 -1.86
N SER A 74 1.62 -12.26 -2.48
CA SER A 74 1.64 -12.08 -3.94
C SER A 74 1.84 -10.61 -4.29
N LEU A 75 2.69 -10.34 -5.28
CA LEU A 75 2.92 -9.00 -5.80
C LEU A 75 1.64 -8.48 -6.50
N VAL A 76 1.24 -7.25 -6.17
CA VAL A 76 0.11 -6.56 -6.81
C VAL A 76 0.65 -5.50 -7.77
N GLU A 77 1.47 -4.59 -7.26
CA GLU A 77 2.06 -3.49 -8.02
C GLU A 77 3.48 -3.19 -7.54
N ASP A 78 4.34 -2.76 -8.45
CA ASP A 78 5.73 -2.42 -8.13
C ASP A 78 5.86 -1.17 -7.25
N VAL A 79 4.87 -0.28 -7.28
CA VAL A 79 4.77 0.93 -6.45
C VAL A 79 3.33 1.21 -6.07
N ALA A 80 3.14 1.82 -4.90
CA ALA A 80 1.82 2.27 -4.46
C ALA A 80 1.28 3.34 -5.41
N ARG A 81 0.11 3.08 -5.99
CA ARG A 81 -0.60 4.01 -6.87
C ARG A 81 -2.00 4.26 -6.34
N LEU A 82 -2.41 5.52 -6.34
CA LEU A 82 -3.77 5.91 -6.05
C LEU A 82 -4.38 6.53 -7.31
N GLY A 83 -5.32 5.83 -7.93
CA GLY A 83 -6.12 6.37 -9.02
C GLY A 83 -7.01 7.50 -8.51
N VAL A 84 -6.91 8.69 -9.07
CA VAL A 84 -7.74 9.85 -8.70
C VAL A 84 -8.70 10.18 -9.81
N SER A 85 -9.97 10.45 -9.46
CA SER A 85 -11.02 10.84 -10.40
C SER A 85 -11.97 11.85 -9.76
N LYS A 86 -12.77 12.55 -10.58
CA LYS A 86 -13.79 13.48 -10.10
C LYS A 86 -14.85 12.81 -9.22
N GLU A 87 -15.06 11.51 -9.40
CA GLU A 87 -16.02 10.72 -8.66
C GLU A 87 -15.59 10.47 -7.20
N MET A 88 -14.34 10.76 -6.87
CA MET A 88 -13.84 10.70 -5.50
C MET A 88 -14.31 11.88 -4.64
N LEU A 89 -14.78 12.95 -5.27
CA LEU A 89 -15.27 14.14 -4.56
C LEU A 89 -16.47 13.78 -3.67
N GLY A 90 -16.38 14.17 -2.40
CA GLY A 90 -17.41 13.87 -1.40
C GLY A 90 -17.38 12.44 -0.85
N ARG A 91 -16.43 11.60 -1.26
CA ARG A 91 -16.25 10.24 -0.75
C ARG A 91 -15.04 10.16 0.18
N ARG A 92 -15.03 9.15 1.05
CA ARG A 92 -13.93 8.89 1.98
C ARG A 92 -13.18 7.62 1.59
N PHE A 93 -11.88 7.69 1.73
CA PHE A 93 -10.98 6.58 1.47
C PHE A 93 -10.02 6.39 2.66
N ASN A 94 -9.58 5.17 2.88
CA ASN A 94 -8.47 4.91 3.79
C ASN A 94 -7.13 5.24 3.11
N GLY A 95 -6.01 5.09 3.83
CA GLY A 95 -4.67 5.40 3.33
C GLY A 95 -4.21 4.59 2.11
N ILE A 96 -4.90 3.49 1.81
CA ILE A 96 -4.64 2.64 0.63
C ILE A 96 -5.66 2.84 -0.50
N GLY A 97 -6.50 3.88 -0.40
CA GLY A 97 -7.47 4.21 -1.45
C GLY A 97 -8.76 3.39 -1.44
N LYS A 98 -9.01 2.58 -0.41
CA LYS A 98 -10.26 1.83 -0.29
C LYS A 98 -11.39 2.73 0.21
N HIS A 99 -12.52 2.74 -0.49
CA HIS A 99 -13.70 3.52 -0.13
C HIS A 99 -14.25 3.11 1.24
N LEU A 100 -14.50 4.09 2.10
CA LEU A 100 -15.10 3.88 3.42
C LEU A 100 -16.61 4.17 3.35
N HIS A 101 -17.42 3.15 3.60
CA HIS A 101 -18.84 3.30 3.77
C HIS A 101 -19.15 3.74 5.20
N GLN A 102 -20.00 4.72 5.33
CA GLN A 102 -20.52 5.32 6.58
C GLN A 102 -19.62 6.32 7.29
N VAL A 103 -20.20 7.49 7.45
CA VAL A 103 -19.61 8.65 8.09
C VAL A 103 -20.53 9.15 9.19
N GLY A 104 -20.07 9.10 10.44
CA GLY A 104 -20.64 9.90 11.50
C GLY A 104 -20.31 11.39 11.29
N TYR A 105 -21.17 12.28 11.81
CA TYR A 105 -21.02 13.73 11.65
C TYR A 105 -19.65 14.29 12.11
N GLY A 106 -19.04 13.69 13.13
CA GLY A 106 -17.70 14.06 13.63
C GLY A 106 -16.55 13.71 12.69
N ASP A 107 -16.75 12.72 11.85
CA ASP A 107 -15.73 12.30 10.87
C ASP A 107 -15.70 13.19 9.62
N ARG A 108 -16.79 13.93 9.35
CA ARG A 108 -16.90 14.82 8.21
C ARG A 108 -15.90 15.98 8.27
N ILE A 109 -15.70 16.54 9.45
CA ILE A 109 -14.78 17.67 9.69
C ILE A 109 -13.32 17.22 9.51
N ARG A 110 -12.99 16.02 9.99
CA ARG A 110 -11.66 15.43 9.89
C ARG A 110 -11.24 15.16 8.44
N TRP A 111 -12.18 14.86 7.64
CA TRP A 111 -12.04 14.54 6.24
C TRP A 111 -11.87 15.79 5.33
N GLU A 112 -12.60 16.85 5.59
CA GLU A 112 -12.39 18.12 4.89
C GLU A 112 -10.98 18.66 5.12
N MET A 113 -10.45 18.53 6.34
CA MET A 113 -9.06 18.88 6.67
C MET A 113 -8.04 18.00 5.94
N MET A 114 -8.31 16.71 5.79
CA MET A 114 -7.41 15.79 5.10
C MET A 114 -7.41 16.01 3.58
N LEU A 115 -8.54 16.32 2.97
CA LEU A 115 -8.64 16.71 1.56
C LEU A 115 -7.88 17.99 1.26
N VAL A 116 -8.02 19.00 2.12
CA VAL A 116 -7.28 20.26 1.98
C VAL A 116 -5.78 20.00 2.05
N GLN A 117 -5.32 19.06 2.87
CA GLN A 117 -3.92 18.74 3.01
C GLN A 117 -3.37 17.97 1.79
N VAL A 118 -4.12 17.01 1.26
CA VAL A 118 -3.76 16.28 0.02
C VAL A 118 -3.77 17.23 -1.19
N TYR A 119 -4.77 18.08 -1.29
CA TYR A 119 -4.84 19.09 -2.34
C TYR A 119 -3.68 20.09 -2.25
N ARG A 120 -3.32 20.53 -1.05
CA ARG A 120 -2.19 21.43 -0.80
C ARG A 120 -0.85 20.80 -1.21
N LEU A 121 -0.64 19.52 -0.89
CA LEU A 121 0.55 18.76 -1.30
C LEU A 121 0.60 18.58 -2.82
N ALA A 122 -0.52 18.28 -3.46
CA ALA A 122 -0.60 18.14 -4.92
C ALA A 122 -0.32 19.47 -5.63
N VAL A 123 -0.84 20.59 -5.13
CA VAL A 123 -0.58 21.94 -5.66
C VAL A 123 0.89 22.33 -5.46
N GLN A 124 1.47 22.04 -4.29
CA GLN A 124 2.89 22.30 -4.04
C GLN A 124 3.80 21.47 -4.94
N ALA A 125 3.48 20.20 -5.17
CA ALA A 125 4.23 19.33 -6.08
C ALA A 125 4.15 19.85 -7.53
N SER A 126 2.99 20.32 -7.99
CA SER A 126 2.83 20.89 -9.32
C SER A 126 3.58 22.22 -9.46
N GLN A 127 3.59 23.07 -8.44
CA GLN A 127 4.37 24.31 -8.45
C GLN A 127 5.88 24.05 -8.44
N ALA A 128 6.35 23.04 -7.72
CA ALA A 128 7.77 22.63 -7.74
C ALA A 128 8.21 22.14 -9.13
N CYS A 129 7.35 21.44 -9.86
CA CYS A 129 7.60 21.06 -11.26
C CYS A 129 7.70 22.26 -12.21
N PHE A 130 6.97 23.34 -11.96
CA PHE A 130 7.05 24.58 -12.76
C PHE A 130 8.28 25.43 -12.47
N GLN A 131 8.95 25.24 -11.31
CA GLN A 131 10.14 25.99 -10.92
C GLN A 131 11.47 25.32 -11.32
N LEU A 132 11.44 24.21 -12.02
CA LEU A 132 12.66 23.65 -12.61
C LEU A 132 13.13 24.61 -13.72
N PRO A 133 14.36 25.17 -13.60
CA PRO A 133 14.88 26.05 -14.65
C PRO A 133 15.01 25.23 -15.94
N MET A 134 14.24 25.58 -16.93
CA MET A 134 14.50 25.12 -18.28
C MET A 134 15.88 25.67 -18.67
N LYS A 135 16.91 24.83 -18.59
CA LYS A 135 18.17 25.11 -19.27
C LYS A 135 17.90 24.98 -20.76
N ILE A 136 17.62 26.11 -21.36
CA ILE A 136 17.74 26.28 -22.79
C ILE A 136 19.24 26.50 -23.03
N GLY A 137 19.91 25.48 -23.51
CA GLY A 137 21.28 25.53 -23.94
C GLY A 137 21.35 25.11 -25.39
#